data_84d6c5f79c8470879e23d1e5ea614bd6
#
_entry.id   84d6c5f79c8470879e23d1e5ea614bd6
#
_cell.length_a   1.000
_cell.length_b   1.000
_cell.length_c   1.000
_cell.angle_alpha   90.00
_cell.angle_beta   90.00
_cell.angle_gamma   90.00
#
_symmetry.space_group_name_H-M   'P 1'
#
loop_
_entity.id
_entity.type
_entity.pdbx_description
1 polymer ?
#
loop_
_entity_poly.entity_id
_entity_poly.type
_entity_poly.pdbx_seq_one_letter_code
_entity_poly.pdbx_strand_id
1 'polypeptide(L)' 'TLAGKTFDVYSIDGMLVRKNATSLSGLAKGVYVVNGKKYIAK' A
#
# COMPACT_ATOMS: atom_id res chain seq x y z
N THR A 1 -3.53 -1.51 15.45
CA THR A 1 -2.48 -1.00 14.58
C THR A 1 -1.26 -1.90 14.62
N LEU A 2 -0.46 -1.81 13.62
CA LEU A 2 0.73 -2.61 13.50
C LEU A 2 1.98 -1.76 13.69
N ALA A 3 1.99 -1.00 14.77
CA ALA A 3 3.10 -0.12 15.08
C ALA A 3 4.40 -0.91 15.03
N GLY A 4 5.40 -0.35 14.38
CA GLY A 4 6.69 -0.99 14.25
C GLY A 4 6.79 -1.97 13.09
N LYS A 5 5.71 -2.23 12.40
CA LYS A 5 5.72 -3.10 11.23
C LYS A 5 5.55 -2.30 9.96
N THR A 6 6.14 -2.82 8.90
CA THR A 6 6.04 -2.19 7.59
C THR A 6 5.37 -3.14 6.63
N PHE A 7 4.94 -2.61 5.50
CA PHE A 7 4.33 -3.41 4.45
C PHE A 7 4.68 -2.82 3.10
N ASP A 8 4.53 -3.62 2.07
CA ASP A 8 4.78 -3.18 0.71
C ASP A 8 3.45 -2.86 0.05
N VAL A 9 3.44 -1.82 -0.76
CA VAL A 9 2.26 -1.40 -1.49
C VAL A 9 2.51 -1.64 -2.97
N TYR A 10 1.60 -2.36 -3.60
CA TYR A 10 1.68 -2.67 -5.02
C TYR A 10 0.51 -2.04 -5.75
N SER A 11 0.70 -1.71 -7.01
CA SER A 11 -0.39 -1.25 -7.85
C SER A 11 -1.26 -2.44 -8.26
N ILE A 12 -2.41 -2.14 -8.87
CA ILE A 12 -3.36 -3.19 -9.26
C ILE A 12 -2.76 -4.15 -10.29
N ASP A 13 -1.78 -3.70 -11.05
CA ASP A 13 -1.12 -4.55 -12.03
C ASP A 13 0.13 -5.24 -11.49
N GLY A 14 0.37 -5.13 -10.19
CA GLY A 14 1.42 -5.88 -9.53
C GLY A 14 2.75 -5.18 -9.41
N MET A 15 2.85 -3.93 -9.78
CA MET A 15 4.11 -3.19 -9.68
C MET A 15 4.27 -2.60 -8.29
N LEU A 16 5.48 -2.67 -7.76
CA LEU A 16 5.77 -2.11 -6.45
C LEU A 16 5.67 -0.59 -6.49
N VAL A 17 4.79 -0.05 -5.67
CA VAL A 17 4.59 1.39 -5.57
C VAL A 17 5.39 1.96 -4.41
N ARG A 18 5.37 1.27 -3.29
CA ARG A 18 6.05 1.74 -2.09
C ARG A 18 6.58 0.57 -1.30
N LYS A 19 7.79 0.70 -0.80
CA LYS A 19 8.43 -0.35 -0.03
C LYS A 19 8.62 0.11 1.40
N ASN A 20 8.41 -0.81 2.33
CA ASN A 20 8.58 -0.54 3.77
C ASN A 20 7.73 0.64 4.21
N ALA A 21 6.47 0.64 3.79
CA ALA A 21 5.55 1.70 4.17
C ALA A 21 5.05 1.45 5.58
N THR A 22 4.92 2.52 6.34
CA THR A 22 4.34 2.45 7.68
C THR A 22 2.93 2.99 7.70
N SER A 23 2.51 3.64 6.63
CA SER A 23 1.14 4.13 6.51
C SER A 23 0.79 4.22 5.03
N LEU A 24 -0.49 4.38 4.77
CA LEU A 24 -0.99 4.51 3.40
C LEU A 24 -1.23 5.95 3.01
N SER A 25 -0.82 6.89 3.82
CA SER A 25 -0.98 8.30 3.48
C SER A 25 0.02 8.69 2.39
N GLY A 26 -0.34 9.69 1.62
CA GLY A 26 0.52 10.17 0.55
C GLY A 26 0.40 9.44 -0.76
N LEU A 27 -0.44 8.42 -0.83
CA LEU A 27 -0.66 7.71 -2.08
C LEU A 27 -1.62 8.47 -2.98
N ALA A 28 -1.33 8.52 -4.26
CA ALA A 28 -2.27 9.08 -5.23
C ALA A 28 -3.52 8.22 -5.25
N LYS A 29 -4.65 8.80 -5.65
CA LYS A 29 -5.87 8.00 -5.70
C LYS A 29 -5.74 6.88 -6.73
N GLY A 30 -6.33 5.76 -6.39
CA GLY A 30 -6.27 4.58 -7.22
C GLY A 30 -6.46 3.34 -6.40
N VAL A 31 -6.28 2.20 -7.05
CA VAL A 31 -6.43 0.91 -6.39
C VAL A 31 -5.05 0.32 -6.18
N TYR A 32 -4.82 -0.15 -4.97
CA TYR A 32 -3.53 -0.72 -4.59
C TYR A 32 -3.74 -2.07 -3.92
N VAL A 33 -2.68 -2.84 -3.88
CA VAL A 33 -2.66 -4.11 -3.15
C VAL A 33 -1.69 -3.95 -2.00
N VAL A 34 -2.18 -4.12 -0.80
CA VAL A 34 -1.40 -3.97 0.40
C VAL A 34 -1.51 -5.26 1.20
N ASN A 35 -0.36 -5.88 1.45
CA ASN A 35 -0.32 -7.08 2.29
C ASN A 35 -1.28 -8.17 1.76
N GLY A 36 -1.39 -8.27 0.45
CA GLY A 36 -2.26 -9.25 -0.17
C GLY A 36 -3.72 -8.86 -0.24
N LYS A 37 -4.06 -7.65 0.17
CA LYS A 37 -5.44 -7.18 0.18
C LYS A 37 -5.60 -5.94 -0.68
N LYS A 38 -6.75 -5.83 -1.31
CA LYS A 38 -7.05 -4.67 -2.14
C LYS A 38 -7.35 -3.46 -1.27
N TYR A 39 -6.74 -2.34 -1.61
CA TYR A 39 -6.94 -1.07 -0.92
C TYR A 39 -7.28 0.00 -1.94
N ILE A 40 -8.32 0.77 -1.67
CA ILE A 40 -8.74 1.85 -2.56
C ILE A 40 -8.39 3.18 -1.90
N ALA A 41 -7.49 3.92 -2.54
CA ALA A 41 -7.08 5.24 -2.08
C ALA A 41 -7.94 6.27 -2.79
N LYS A 42 -8.71 7.00 -2.02
CA LYS A 42 -9.61 8.02 -2.57
C LYS A 42 -9.01 9.40 -2.51
#